data_9fcab9d8686a30c5f5fbae2c4701c29d
#
_entry.id   9fcab9d8686a30c5f5fbae2c4701c29d
#
_cell.length_a   1.000
_cell.length_b   1.000
_cell.length_c   1.000
_cell.angle_alpha   90.00
_cell.angle_beta   90.00
_cell.angle_gamma   90.00
#
_symmetry.space_group_name_H-M   'P 1'
#
loop_
_entity.id
_entity.type
_entity.pdbx_description
1 polymer ?
#
loop_
_entity_poly.entity_id
_entity_poly.type
_entity_poly.pdbx_seq_one_letter_code
_entity_poly.pdbx_strand_id
1 'polypeptide(L)'
;MAAADYLVVMGRHDHQLHEGEALKQAARERLVQQGEQWTGMRAAVFDALASFDKPASAYDVAEAVSKIEKRRIAANSVYRILDLFVSANLARRVESANAYVANKHPECLHDCIFLICDSCGQTVHVDDDALSASIRKAAARAGFSAPRPVIEVRGTCGECEEQ
;
A
#
# COMPACT_ATOMS: atom_id res chain seq x y z
N MET A 1 -13.88 11.92 18.66
CA MET A 1 -13.05 11.85 17.44
C MET A 1 -12.69 10.39 17.24
N ALA A 2 -13.46 9.69 16.45
CA ALA A 2 -13.28 8.28 16.20
C ALA A 2 -12.17 8.10 15.16
N ALA A 3 -11.14 7.35 15.52
CA ALA A 3 -10.21 6.79 14.56
C ALA A 3 -11.03 5.93 13.59
N ALA A 4 -10.93 6.22 12.30
CA ALA A 4 -11.56 5.41 11.28
C ALA A 4 -10.96 4.01 11.36
N ASP A 5 -11.70 3.07 11.93
CA ASP A 5 -11.39 1.66 11.90
C ASP A 5 -11.25 1.25 10.44
N TYR A 6 -10.03 0.96 10.04
CA TYR A 6 -9.76 0.21 8.83
C TYR A 6 -10.45 -1.15 8.98
N LEU A 7 -11.66 -1.25 8.47
CA LEU A 7 -12.37 -2.52 8.42
C LEU A 7 -11.65 -3.40 7.38
N VAL A 8 -10.64 -4.14 7.85
CA VAL A 8 -10.10 -5.27 7.12
C VAL A 8 -11.21 -6.33 7.11
N VAL A 9 -11.92 -6.47 6.01
CA VAL A 9 -12.80 -7.61 5.81
C VAL A 9 -11.90 -8.83 5.61
N MET A 10 -11.66 -9.54 6.70
CA MET A 10 -10.77 -10.70 6.74
C MET A 10 -11.37 -11.87 5.97
N GLY A 11 -10.80 -12.17 4.80
CA GLY A 11 -10.73 -13.55 4.32
C GLY A 11 -9.93 -14.40 5.32
N ARG A 12 -10.26 -15.68 5.46
CA ARG A 12 -9.84 -16.63 6.52
C ARG A 12 -8.33 -16.91 6.66
N HIS A 13 -7.47 -15.91 6.53
CA HIS A 13 -6.04 -16.03 6.85
C HIS A 13 -5.74 -15.14 8.06
N ASP A 14 -5.19 -15.77 9.11
CA ASP A 14 -4.73 -15.09 10.33
C ASP A 14 -3.45 -14.31 9.99
N HIS A 15 -3.63 -13.14 9.34
CA HIS A 15 -2.52 -12.27 8.97
C HIS A 15 -2.18 -11.39 10.17
N GLN A 16 -0.96 -11.51 10.65
CA GLN A 16 -0.45 -10.60 11.66
C GLN A 16 -0.27 -9.21 11.04
N LEU A 17 -1.17 -8.29 11.40
CA LEU A 17 -1.03 -6.87 11.06
C LEU A 17 0.06 -6.26 11.92
N HIS A 18 1.00 -5.60 11.27
CA HIS A 18 2.04 -4.83 11.95
C HIS A 18 1.67 -3.35 11.94
N GLU A 19 1.95 -2.66 13.04
CA GLU A 19 1.77 -1.22 13.18
C GLU A 19 2.98 -0.58 13.88
N GLY A 20 3.18 0.70 13.64
CA GLY A 20 4.24 1.47 14.30
C GLY A 20 5.63 0.86 14.10
N GLU A 21 6.37 0.70 15.20
CA GLU A 21 7.75 0.18 15.16
C GLU A 21 7.83 -1.28 14.70
N ALA A 22 6.81 -2.10 15.02
CA ALA A 22 6.75 -3.48 14.54
C ALA A 22 6.62 -3.55 13.01
N LEU A 23 5.84 -2.66 12.40
CA LEU A 23 5.72 -2.56 10.95
C LEU A 23 7.05 -2.15 10.31
N LYS A 24 7.72 -1.17 10.89
CA LYS A 24 9.03 -0.71 10.42
C LYS A 24 10.08 -1.82 10.49
N GLN A 25 10.09 -2.57 11.57
CA GLN A 25 11.01 -3.70 11.75
C GLN A 25 10.73 -4.81 10.72
N ALA A 26 9.47 -5.20 10.53
CA ALA A 26 9.07 -6.18 9.52
C ALA A 26 9.46 -5.72 8.10
N ALA A 27 9.25 -4.45 7.78
CA ALA A 27 9.66 -3.88 6.50
C ALA A 27 11.17 -3.93 6.30
N ARG A 28 11.94 -3.56 7.34
CA ARG A 28 13.40 -3.63 7.31
C ARG A 28 13.89 -5.06 7.06
N GLU A 29 13.39 -6.02 7.81
CA GLU A 29 13.77 -7.43 7.68
C GLU A 29 13.45 -7.95 6.27
N ARG A 30 12.27 -7.64 5.75
CA ARG A 30 11.85 -8.03 4.41
C ARG A 30 12.77 -7.45 3.34
N LEU A 31 13.14 -6.17 3.44
CA LEU A 31 14.03 -5.52 2.48
C LEU A 31 15.44 -6.15 2.50
N VAL A 32 15.98 -6.38 3.69
CA VAL A 32 17.30 -7.00 3.88
C VAL A 32 17.33 -8.44 3.36
N GLN A 33 16.27 -9.22 3.56
CA GLN A 33 16.13 -10.57 3.01
C GLN A 33 16.19 -10.60 1.46
N GLN A 34 15.82 -9.50 0.82
CA GLN A 34 15.92 -9.36 -0.64
C GLN A 34 17.29 -8.86 -1.12
N GLY A 35 18.26 -8.72 -0.22
CA GLY A 35 19.61 -8.25 -0.54
C GLY A 35 19.73 -6.73 -0.63
N GLU A 36 18.69 -5.99 -0.23
CA GLU A 36 18.67 -4.54 -0.27
C GLU A 36 19.05 -3.93 1.08
N GLN A 37 19.66 -2.75 1.06
CA GLN A 37 20.07 -2.06 2.28
C GLN A 37 18.94 -1.23 2.87
N TRP A 38 18.74 -1.29 4.18
CA TRP A 38 17.87 -0.38 4.91
C TRP A 38 18.64 0.88 5.31
N THR A 39 18.63 1.89 4.43
CA THR A 39 19.31 3.18 4.68
C THR A 39 18.44 4.14 5.48
N GLY A 40 19.05 5.17 6.09
CA GLY A 40 18.29 6.21 6.80
C GLY A 40 17.24 6.90 5.93
N MET A 41 17.55 7.14 4.64
CA MET A 41 16.57 7.73 3.71
C MET A 41 15.42 6.78 3.42
N ARG A 42 15.67 5.49 3.24
CA ARG A 42 14.61 4.49 3.06
C ARG A 42 13.73 4.39 4.30
N ALA A 43 14.33 4.43 5.50
CA ALA A 43 13.59 4.46 6.74
C ALA A 43 12.68 5.69 6.84
N ALA A 44 13.20 6.89 6.54
CA ALA A 44 12.43 8.12 6.58
C ALA A 44 11.26 8.12 5.57
N VAL A 45 11.47 7.61 4.35
CA VAL A 45 10.41 7.46 3.34
C VAL A 45 9.35 6.46 3.79
N PHE A 46 9.75 5.33 4.40
CA PHE A 46 8.81 4.34 4.89
C PHE A 46 7.97 4.88 6.05
N ASP A 47 8.61 5.52 7.03
CA ASP A 47 7.93 6.13 8.18
C ASP A 47 6.94 7.22 7.71
N ALA A 48 7.35 8.06 6.76
CA ALA A 48 6.47 9.07 6.19
C ALA A 48 5.27 8.42 5.47
N LEU A 49 5.51 7.40 4.63
CA LEU A 49 4.43 6.69 3.94
C LEU A 49 3.46 6.03 4.92
N ALA A 50 3.97 5.37 5.96
CA ALA A 50 3.17 4.69 6.97
C ALA A 50 2.34 5.65 7.86
N SER A 51 2.69 6.95 7.88
CA SER A 51 1.96 7.96 8.65
C SER A 51 0.72 8.51 7.94
N PHE A 52 0.53 8.21 6.66
CA PHE A 52 -0.66 8.66 5.92
C PHE A 52 -1.83 7.70 6.12
N ASP A 53 -2.99 8.25 6.44
CA ASP A 53 -4.25 7.49 6.56
C ASP A 53 -4.90 7.17 5.20
N LYS A 54 -4.46 7.85 4.16
CA LYS A 54 -4.92 7.71 2.77
C LYS A 54 -3.74 7.48 1.84
N PRO A 55 -3.97 6.96 0.63
CA PRO A 55 -2.91 6.85 -0.36
C PRO A 55 -2.21 8.20 -0.57
N ALA A 56 -0.88 8.19 -0.52
CA ALA A 56 -0.06 9.38 -0.66
C ALA A 56 0.73 9.33 -1.97
N SER A 57 0.80 10.45 -2.68
CA SER A 57 1.66 10.57 -3.85
C SER A 57 3.13 10.64 -3.43
N ALA A 58 4.04 10.38 -4.37
CA ALA A 58 5.47 10.55 -4.09
C ALA A 58 5.84 12.00 -3.75
N TYR A 59 5.05 12.98 -4.20
CA TYR A 59 5.21 14.38 -3.83
C TYR A 59 4.84 14.63 -2.37
N ASP A 60 3.71 14.07 -1.91
CA ASP A 60 3.27 14.18 -0.51
C ASP A 60 4.31 13.56 0.44
N VAL A 61 4.79 12.37 0.07
CA VAL A 61 5.85 11.67 0.84
C VAL A 61 7.15 12.49 0.83
N ALA A 62 7.56 13.04 -0.31
CA ALA A 62 8.76 13.88 -0.41
C ALA A 62 8.65 15.15 0.45
N GLU A 63 7.47 15.77 0.50
CA GLU A 63 7.22 16.93 1.35
C GLU A 63 7.30 16.56 2.83
N ALA A 64 6.67 15.43 3.23
CA ALA A 64 6.72 14.96 4.61
C ALA A 64 8.16 14.65 5.06
N VAL A 65 8.93 13.93 4.24
CA VAL A 65 10.35 13.62 4.52
C VAL A 65 11.18 14.90 4.57
N SER A 66 10.95 15.87 3.67
CA SER A 66 11.67 17.14 3.64
C SER A 66 11.48 17.94 4.92
N LYS A 67 10.29 17.91 5.51
CA LYS A 67 9.99 18.56 6.80
C LYS A 67 10.77 17.91 7.95
N ILE A 68 10.81 16.58 7.98
CA ILE A 68 11.52 15.81 9.03
C ILE A 68 13.03 16.02 8.91
N GLU A 69 13.58 15.86 7.72
CA GLU A 69 15.01 15.97 7.43
C GLU A 69 15.54 17.41 7.41
N LYS A 70 14.65 18.41 7.49
CA LYS A 70 14.97 19.85 7.40
C LYS A 70 15.79 20.21 6.16
N ARG A 71 15.60 19.48 5.08
CA ARG A 71 16.21 19.73 3.78
C ARG A 71 15.30 19.26 2.66
N ARG A 72 15.40 19.87 1.49
CA ARG A 72 14.60 19.49 0.34
C ARG A 72 14.96 18.09 -0.17
N ILE A 73 13.99 17.22 -0.25
CA ILE A 73 14.07 15.89 -0.84
C ILE A 73 13.34 15.92 -2.18
N ALA A 74 14.03 15.51 -3.25
CA ALA A 74 13.44 15.50 -4.58
C ALA A 74 12.45 14.34 -4.72
N ALA A 75 11.27 14.59 -5.29
CA ALA A 75 10.26 13.58 -5.53
C ALA A 75 10.78 12.39 -6.38
N ASN A 76 11.67 12.64 -7.34
CA ASN A 76 12.28 11.57 -8.14
C ASN A 76 13.08 10.56 -7.30
N SER A 77 13.73 11.01 -6.22
CA SER A 77 14.42 10.11 -5.29
C SER A 77 13.42 9.27 -4.50
N VAL A 78 12.30 9.88 -4.11
CA VAL A 78 11.21 9.18 -3.40
C VAL A 78 10.51 8.17 -4.30
N TYR A 79 10.24 8.50 -5.57
CA TYR A 79 9.69 7.54 -6.55
C TYR A 79 10.54 6.27 -6.64
N ARG A 80 11.86 6.39 -6.77
CA ARG A 80 12.76 5.23 -6.83
C ARG A 80 12.70 4.35 -5.58
N ILE A 81 12.56 4.98 -4.41
CA ILE A 81 12.43 4.26 -3.13
C ILE A 81 11.06 3.59 -3.04
N LEU A 82 9.99 4.28 -3.44
CA LEU A 82 8.64 3.71 -3.44
C LEU A 82 8.51 2.55 -4.44
N ASP A 83 9.10 2.65 -5.63
CA ASP A 83 9.14 1.54 -6.60
C ASP A 83 9.89 0.32 -6.03
N LEU A 84 11.01 0.55 -5.33
CA LEU A 84 11.70 -0.51 -4.60
C LEU A 84 10.80 -1.11 -3.51
N PHE A 85 10.08 -0.30 -2.76
CA PHE A 85 9.15 -0.79 -1.73
C PHE A 85 8.00 -1.60 -2.32
N VAL A 86 7.47 -1.20 -3.46
CA VAL A 86 6.45 -1.99 -4.18
C VAL A 86 7.02 -3.34 -4.62
N SER A 87 8.22 -3.37 -5.21
CA SER A 87 8.87 -4.63 -5.63
C SER A 87 9.19 -5.54 -4.44
N ALA A 88 9.52 -4.96 -3.29
CA ALA A 88 9.83 -5.67 -2.04
C ALA A 88 8.57 -6.05 -1.22
N ASN A 89 7.38 -5.70 -1.67
CA ASN A 89 6.12 -5.91 -0.95
C ASN A 89 5.98 -5.08 0.34
N LEU A 90 6.68 -3.97 0.47
CA LEU A 90 6.60 -3.04 1.59
C LEU A 90 5.55 -1.96 1.39
N ALA A 91 5.22 -1.69 0.15
CA ALA A 91 4.19 -0.74 -0.24
C ALA A 91 3.33 -1.31 -1.37
N ARG A 92 2.16 -0.77 -1.53
CA ARG A 92 1.26 -1.03 -2.66
C ARG A 92 1.01 0.26 -3.40
N ARG A 93 0.96 0.17 -4.72
CA ARG A 93 0.57 1.29 -5.56
C ARG A 93 -0.93 1.23 -5.83
N VAL A 94 -1.60 2.35 -5.64
CA VAL A 94 -2.98 2.59 -6.08
C VAL A 94 -2.88 3.26 -7.44
N GLU A 95 -3.08 2.48 -8.50
CA GLU A 95 -2.78 2.90 -9.88
C GLU A 95 -3.69 4.05 -10.31
N SER A 96 -4.99 3.97 -10.02
CA SER A 96 -5.97 4.98 -10.39
C SER A 96 -5.74 6.34 -9.72
N ALA A 97 -5.06 6.36 -8.56
CA ALA A 97 -4.73 7.57 -7.82
C ALA A 97 -3.27 8.02 -8.02
N ASN A 98 -2.45 7.22 -8.71
CA ASN A 98 -1.00 7.41 -8.79
C ASN A 98 -0.36 7.68 -7.41
N ALA A 99 -0.77 6.89 -6.42
CA ALA A 99 -0.41 7.04 -5.03
C ALA A 99 0.01 5.70 -4.42
N TYR A 100 0.52 5.74 -3.20
CA TYR A 100 1.07 4.58 -2.51
C TYR A 100 0.48 4.46 -1.12
N VAL A 101 0.36 3.22 -0.64
CA VAL A 101 0.03 2.88 0.75
C VAL A 101 1.08 1.94 1.31
N ALA A 102 1.39 2.07 2.60
CA ALA A 102 2.26 1.11 3.27
C ALA A 102 1.56 -0.26 3.38
N ASN A 103 2.29 -1.33 3.12
CA ASN A 103 1.78 -2.69 3.31
C ASN A 103 1.95 -3.11 4.76
N LYS A 104 0.84 -3.29 5.49
CA LYS A 104 0.85 -3.66 6.92
C LYS A 104 1.22 -5.13 7.18
N HIS A 105 1.36 -5.95 6.13
CA HIS A 105 1.79 -7.36 6.22
C HIS A 105 2.77 -7.70 5.08
N PRO A 106 4.01 -7.20 5.18
CA PRO A 106 5.01 -7.33 4.10
C PRO A 106 5.45 -8.77 3.83
N GLU A 107 5.19 -9.70 4.74
CA GLU A 107 5.51 -11.13 4.59
C GLU A 107 4.50 -11.86 3.70
N CYS A 108 3.27 -11.34 3.57
CA CYS A 108 2.21 -11.99 2.80
C CYS A 108 2.25 -11.56 1.32
N LEU A 109 2.28 -12.55 0.43
CA LEU A 109 2.30 -12.36 -1.03
C LEU A 109 0.93 -12.61 -1.65
N HIS A 110 -0.14 -12.12 -1.03
CA HIS A 110 -1.48 -12.22 -1.60
C HIS A 110 -1.79 -11.04 -2.53
N ASP A 111 -2.79 -11.20 -3.37
CA ASP A 111 -3.29 -10.12 -4.21
C ASP A 111 -4.10 -9.14 -3.36
N CYS A 112 -3.92 -7.86 -3.64
CA CYS A 112 -4.68 -6.82 -2.98
C CYS A 112 -5.81 -6.33 -3.87
N ILE A 113 -6.98 -6.19 -3.27
CA ILE A 113 -8.14 -5.54 -3.87
C ILE A 113 -8.31 -4.21 -3.14
N PHE A 114 -8.33 -3.11 -3.86
CA PHE A 114 -8.57 -1.79 -3.31
C PHE A 114 -9.97 -1.29 -3.68
N LEU A 115 -10.74 -0.86 -2.70
CA LEU A 115 -11.97 -0.11 -2.88
C LEU A 115 -11.65 1.37 -2.67
N ILE A 116 -11.93 2.22 -3.65
CA ILE A 116 -11.49 3.61 -3.66
C ILE A 116 -12.73 4.50 -3.76
N CYS A 117 -12.93 5.38 -2.78
CA CYS A 117 -14.00 6.35 -2.81
C CYS A 117 -13.63 7.54 -3.70
N ASP A 118 -14.44 7.80 -4.73
CA ASP A 118 -14.24 8.92 -5.65
C ASP A 118 -14.49 10.29 -4.99
N SER A 119 -15.29 10.33 -3.92
CA SER A 119 -15.64 11.58 -3.24
C SER A 119 -14.60 12.02 -2.22
N CYS A 120 -14.15 11.13 -1.32
CA CYS A 120 -13.25 11.48 -0.22
C CYS A 120 -11.84 10.90 -0.35
N GLY A 121 -11.57 10.03 -1.34
CA GLY A 121 -10.28 9.37 -1.55
C GLY A 121 -9.99 8.26 -0.52
N GLN A 122 -10.94 7.91 0.36
CA GLN A 122 -10.79 6.77 1.26
C GLN A 122 -10.49 5.52 0.46
N THR A 123 -9.51 4.75 0.92
CA THR A 123 -9.11 3.50 0.27
C THR A 123 -9.17 2.37 1.27
N VAL A 124 -9.96 1.36 0.98
CA VAL A 124 -10.12 0.16 1.79
C VAL A 124 -9.42 -1.01 1.10
N HIS A 125 -8.58 -1.70 1.84
CA HIS A 125 -7.96 -2.93 1.39
C HIS A 125 -8.87 -4.11 1.71
N VAL A 126 -9.18 -4.91 0.71
CA VAL A 126 -9.93 -6.16 0.84
C VAL A 126 -9.01 -7.31 0.48
N ASP A 127 -8.97 -8.31 1.35
CA ASP A 127 -8.19 -9.52 1.17
C ASP A 127 -9.16 -10.68 0.88
N ASP A 128 -9.28 -11.06 -0.40
CA ASP A 128 -10.15 -12.13 -0.87
C ASP A 128 -9.46 -12.97 -1.95
N ASP A 129 -8.84 -14.05 -1.50
CA ASP A 129 -8.12 -14.99 -2.38
C ASP A 129 -9.07 -15.67 -3.38
N ALA A 130 -10.32 -15.91 -3.02
CA ALA A 130 -11.30 -16.57 -3.90
C ALA A 130 -11.68 -15.65 -5.06
N LEU A 131 -11.86 -14.35 -4.78
CA LEU A 131 -12.14 -13.36 -5.80
C LEU A 131 -10.94 -13.17 -6.73
N SER A 132 -9.74 -13.04 -6.18
CA SER A 132 -8.50 -12.94 -6.96
C SER A 132 -8.27 -14.15 -7.85
N ALA A 133 -8.50 -15.35 -7.33
CA ALA A 133 -8.41 -16.59 -8.11
C ALA A 133 -9.45 -16.63 -9.23
N SER A 134 -10.64 -16.12 -9.02
CA SER A 134 -11.71 -16.04 -10.03
C SER A 134 -11.32 -15.10 -11.17
N ILE A 135 -10.71 -13.95 -10.85
CA ILE A 135 -10.20 -13.00 -11.84
C ILE A 135 -9.07 -13.62 -12.66
N ARG A 136 -8.10 -14.33 -12.02
CA ARG A 136 -7.04 -15.03 -12.74
C ARG A 136 -7.59 -16.10 -13.69
N LYS A 137 -8.60 -16.86 -13.25
CA LYS A 137 -9.26 -17.86 -14.10
C LYS A 137 -9.95 -17.19 -15.30
N ALA A 138 -10.59 -16.05 -15.10
CA ALA A 138 -11.20 -15.31 -16.20
C ALA A 138 -10.15 -14.81 -17.21
N ALA A 139 -9.05 -14.25 -16.73
CA ALA A 139 -7.92 -13.83 -17.55
C ALA A 139 -7.32 -14.98 -18.34
N ALA A 140 -7.10 -16.14 -17.71
CA ALA A 140 -6.55 -17.32 -18.35
C ALA A 140 -7.45 -17.85 -19.47
N ARG A 141 -8.80 -17.83 -19.27
CA ARG A 141 -9.75 -18.19 -20.35
C ARG A 141 -9.68 -17.27 -21.57
N ALA A 142 -9.27 -16.01 -21.35
CA ALA A 142 -9.02 -15.05 -22.42
C ALA A 142 -7.60 -15.14 -23.01
N GLY A 143 -6.81 -16.13 -22.61
CA GLY A 143 -5.42 -16.29 -23.04
C GLY A 143 -4.44 -15.31 -22.38
N PHE A 144 -4.82 -14.70 -21.26
CA PHE A 144 -4.03 -13.70 -20.55
C PHE A 144 -3.44 -14.25 -19.26
N SER A 145 -2.12 -14.08 -19.07
CA SER A 145 -1.43 -14.46 -17.83
C SER A 145 -1.39 -13.26 -16.88
N ALA A 146 -1.97 -13.39 -15.70
CA ALA A 146 -1.98 -12.36 -14.66
C ALA A 146 -1.33 -12.88 -13.36
N PRO A 147 0.01 -12.94 -13.27
CA PRO A 147 0.70 -13.46 -12.09
C PRO A 147 0.52 -12.56 -10.87
N ARG A 148 0.32 -11.26 -11.08
CA ARG A 148 0.05 -10.27 -10.03
C ARG A 148 -1.05 -9.31 -10.51
N PRO A 149 -2.32 -9.68 -10.37
CA PRO A 149 -3.41 -8.80 -10.79
C PRO A 149 -3.46 -7.56 -9.90
N VAL A 150 -3.70 -6.41 -10.53
CA VAL A 150 -4.07 -5.17 -9.85
C VAL A 150 -5.59 -5.07 -9.93
N ILE A 151 -6.25 -5.03 -8.78
CA ILE A 151 -7.70 -5.00 -8.68
C ILE A 151 -8.10 -3.75 -7.91
N GLU A 152 -8.74 -2.83 -8.59
CA GLU A 152 -9.26 -1.59 -8.02
C GLU A 152 -10.73 -1.43 -8.37
N VAL A 153 -11.54 -1.15 -7.37
CA VAL A 153 -12.98 -0.85 -7.52
C VAL A 153 -13.21 0.56 -7.06
N ARG A 154 -13.70 1.41 -7.95
CA ARG A 154 -14.03 2.79 -7.65
C ARG A 154 -15.52 2.96 -7.42
N GLY A 155 -15.89 3.81 -6.48
CA GLY A 155 -17.27 4.08 -6.14
C GLY A 155 -17.39 5.13 -5.04
N THR A 156 -18.47 5.08 -4.29
CA THR A 156 -18.74 5.98 -3.16
C THR A 156 -18.77 5.17 -1.86
N CYS A 157 -18.05 5.61 -0.83
CA CYS A 157 -18.11 4.95 0.47
C CYS A 157 -19.41 5.30 1.21
N GLY A 158 -19.80 4.47 2.19
CA GLY A 158 -21.03 4.68 2.93
C GLY A 158 -21.16 6.05 3.58
N GLU A 159 -20.06 6.61 4.10
CA GLU A 159 -20.06 7.95 4.68
C GLU A 159 -20.33 9.07 3.66
N CYS A 160 -19.97 8.86 2.41
CA CYS A 160 -20.20 9.82 1.33
C CYS A 160 -21.55 9.60 0.61
N GLU A 161 -22.12 8.40 0.70
CA GLU A 161 -23.43 8.07 0.10
C GLU A 161 -24.58 8.66 0.90
N GLU A 162 -24.39 8.81 2.23
CA GLU A 162 -25.39 9.36 3.15
C GLU A 162 -25.42 10.90 3.21
N GLN A 163 -24.55 11.60 2.46
CA GLN A 163 -24.50 13.06 2.35
C GLN A 163 -25.17 13.56 1.08
#